data_5b26c791383aeb82ee02d1d39442a6df
#
_entry.id   5b26c791383aeb82ee02d1d39442a6df
#
_cell.length_a   1.000
_cell.length_b   1.000
_cell.length_c   1.000
_cell.angle_alpha   90.00
_cell.angle_beta   90.00
_cell.angle_gamma   90.00
#
_symmetry.space_group_name_H-M   'P 1'
#
loop_
_entity.id
_entity.type
_entity.pdbx_description
1 polymer ?
#
loop_
_entity_poly.entity_id
_entity_poly.type
_entity_poly.pdbx_seq_one_letter_code
_entity_poly.pdbx_strand_id
1 'polypeptide(L)'
;MTSCDDKTESNYGRDDDEPVFMAMGQNNPKLAIALEQAGETLPDFIDAFRAGRHSEYPFVVKACFLGEDEEDRVHIWVLLNQLHEGDLVCSPIQIPEGFSGLQEDQLFILRQEQVEDWMINVDGLIYGGYSLRLAREMTSDAEKPEFDEHIGLRDFTDQNP
;
A
#
# COMPACT_ATOMS: atom_id res chain seq x y z
N MET A 1 -12.12 -3.76 -14.77
CA MET A 1 -10.83 -4.01 -14.23
C MET A 1 -10.76 -5.31 -13.51
N THR A 2 -9.66 -5.99 -13.68
CA THR A 2 -9.52 -7.29 -13.07
C THR A 2 -9.25 -7.18 -11.58
N SER A 3 -9.95 -7.96 -10.79
CA SER A 3 -9.75 -8.01 -9.37
C SER A 3 -8.50 -8.80 -9.04
N CYS A 4 -7.83 -8.43 -7.98
CA CYS A 4 -6.69 -9.18 -7.46
C CYS A 4 -7.08 -10.15 -6.37
N ASP A 5 -8.37 -10.33 -6.16
CA ASP A 5 -8.83 -11.05 -5.03
C ASP A 5 -8.72 -12.51 -5.13
N ASP A 6 -8.71 -13.09 -6.25
CA ASP A 6 -8.89 -14.50 -6.36
C ASP A 6 -7.62 -15.27 -6.46
N LYS A 7 -6.49 -14.71 -6.17
CA LYS A 7 -5.42 -15.45 -6.55
C LYS A 7 -4.65 -15.95 -5.58
N THR A 8 -4.40 -16.86 -5.84
CA THR A 8 -3.34 -17.59 -5.56
C THR A 8 -2.24 -16.82 -5.08
N GLU A 9 -1.65 -17.27 -4.04
CA GLU A 9 -0.51 -16.72 -3.58
C GLU A 9 0.54 -16.72 -4.56
N SER A 10 0.97 -15.59 -4.93
CA SER A 10 2.07 -15.46 -5.81
C SER A 10 3.37 -15.51 -5.03
N ASN A 11 4.29 -16.27 -5.51
CA ASN A 11 5.64 -16.20 -5.01
C ASN A 11 6.48 -15.20 -5.78
N TYR A 12 5.84 -14.41 -6.60
CA TYR A 12 6.48 -13.43 -7.44
C TYR A 12 7.25 -12.42 -6.61
N GLY A 13 8.47 -12.18 -6.97
CA GLY A 13 9.31 -11.20 -6.31
C GLY A 13 9.74 -11.57 -4.92
N ARG A 14 9.39 -12.73 -4.44
CA ARG A 14 9.73 -13.09 -3.11
C ARG A 14 11.18 -13.48 -3.01
N ASP A 15 11.93 -12.74 -2.25
CA ASP A 15 13.30 -13.05 -1.94
C ASP A 15 13.53 -12.82 -0.44
N ASP A 16 14.74 -13.05 0.02
CA ASP A 16 15.04 -12.97 1.43
C ASP A 16 14.98 -11.57 2.00
N ASP A 17 14.97 -10.57 1.13
CA ASP A 17 14.93 -9.18 1.57
C ASP A 17 13.51 -8.64 1.65
N GLU A 18 12.51 -9.39 1.19
CA GLU A 18 11.15 -8.89 1.20
C GLU A 18 10.55 -8.91 2.59
N PRO A 19 9.80 -7.86 2.94
CA PRO A 19 9.06 -7.85 4.19
C PRO A 19 8.05 -8.99 4.25
N VAL A 20 7.78 -9.47 5.45
CA VAL A 20 6.86 -10.58 5.67
C VAL A 20 5.48 -10.34 5.07
N PHE A 21 5.01 -9.10 5.07
CA PHE A 21 3.67 -8.84 4.55
C PHE A 21 3.52 -9.18 3.07
N MET A 22 4.62 -9.20 2.33
CA MET A 22 4.56 -9.58 0.92
C MET A 22 4.24 -11.07 0.74
N ALA A 23 4.44 -11.85 1.79
CA ALA A 23 4.16 -13.27 1.77
C ALA A 23 2.80 -13.65 2.35
N MET A 24 2.02 -12.67 2.80
CA MET A 24 0.71 -12.98 3.34
C MET A 24 -0.24 -13.46 2.26
N GLY A 25 -0.86 -14.57 2.50
CA GLY A 25 -1.87 -15.10 1.59
C GLY A 25 -3.15 -14.30 1.64
N GLN A 26 -3.85 -14.25 0.53
CA GLN A 26 -5.10 -13.51 0.45
C GLN A 26 -6.24 -14.18 1.22
N ASN A 27 -6.01 -15.39 1.70
CA ASN A 27 -7.01 -16.10 2.49
C ASN A 27 -6.96 -15.77 3.97
N ASN A 28 -6.04 -14.91 4.39
CA ASN A 28 -5.95 -14.51 5.79
C ASN A 28 -7.14 -13.62 6.15
N PRO A 29 -8.03 -14.05 7.08
CA PRO A 29 -9.19 -13.24 7.42
C PRO A 29 -8.84 -11.87 8.02
N LYS A 30 -7.68 -11.77 8.67
CA LYS A 30 -7.23 -10.49 9.20
C LYS A 30 -6.86 -9.51 8.09
N LEU A 31 -6.37 -10.02 6.97
CA LEU A 31 -6.08 -9.19 5.82
C LEU A 31 -7.37 -8.59 5.24
N ALA A 32 -8.43 -9.38 5.15
CA ALA A 32 -9.72 -8.88 4.67
C ALA A 32 -10.23 -7.75 5.56
N ILE A 33 -10.07 -7.89 6.88
CA ILE A 33 -10.46 -6.83 7.82
C ILE A 33 -9.62 -5.58 7.61
N ALA A 34 -8.32 -5.74 7.42
CA ALA A 34 -7.42 -4.60 7.18
C ALA A 34 -7.80 -3.85 5.91
N LEU A 35 -8.11 -4.58 4.84
CA LEU A 35 -8.54 -3.97 3.57
C LEU A 35 -9.87 -3.23 3.72
N GLU A 36 -10.79 -3.80 4.49
CA GLU A 36 -12.06 -3.16 4.78
C GLU A 36 -11.88 -1.86 5.57
N GLN A 37 -11.02 -1.88 6.60
CA GLN A 37 -10.72 -0.68 7.38
C GLN A 37 -10.09 0.41 6.50
N ALA A 38 -9.20 0.02 5.60
CA ALA A 38 -8.59 0.97 4.68
C ALA A 38 -9.64 1.61 3.77
N GLY A 39 -10.58 0.82 3.26
CA GLY A 39 -11.66 1.34 2.42
C GLY A 39 -12.59 2.28 3.17
N GLU A 40 -12.92 1.94 4.42
CA GLU A 40 -13.80 2.77 5.24
C GLU A 40 -13.18 4.12 5.59
N THR A 41 -11.86 4.16 5.73
CA THR A 41 -11.14 5.38 6.13
C THR A 41 -10.52 6.13 4.97
N LEU A 42 -10.56 5.58 3.76
CA LEU A 42 -10.01 6.25 2.58
C LEU A 42 -10.57 7.66 2.40
N PRO A 43 -11.87 7.93 2.65
CA PRO A 43 -12.37 9.31 2.53
C PRO A 43 -11.64 10.31 3.40
N ASP A 44 -11.21 9.92 4.60
CA ASP A 44 -10.45 10.81 5.48
C ASP A 44 -9.08 11.14 4.88
N PHE A 45 -8.45 10.16 4.26
CA PHE A 45 -7.18 10.34 3.55
C PHE A 45 -7.35 11.31 2.37
N ILE A 46 -8.41 11.13 1.59
CA ILE A 46 -8.73 11.99 0.46
C ILE A 46 -8.99 13.44 0.94
N ASP A 47 -9.75 13.60 2.02
CA ASP A 47 -10.02 14.92 2.58
C ASP A 47 -8.75 15.61 3.05
N ALA A 48 -7.85 14.87 3.68
CA ALA A 48 -6.56 15.41 4.10
C ALA A 48 -5.72 15.86 2.90
N PHE A 49 -5.78 15.11 1.81
CA PHE A 49 -5.10 15.49 0.58
C PHE A 49 -5.68 16.80 0.03
N ARG A 50 -6.99 16.91 -0.03
CA ARG A 50 -7.66 18.14 -0.48
C ARG A 50 -7.36 19.32 0.40
N ALA A 51 -7.10 19.09 1.67
CA ALA A 51 -6.74 20.16 2.61
C ALA A 51 -5.30 20.63 2.44
N GLY A 52 -4.53 20.01 1.54
CA GLY A 52 -3.16 20.45 1.22
C GLY A 52 -2.08 19.81 2.05
N ARG A 53 -2.39 18.83 2.88
CA ARG A 53 -1.37 18.20 3.74
C ARG A 53 -0.30 17.46 2.95
N HIS A 54 -0.58 17.11 1.70
CA HIS A 54 0.39 16.45 0.83
C HIS A 54 1.60 17.34 0.49
N SER A 55 1.52 18.64 0.75
CA SER A 55 2.67 19.51 0.57
C SER A 55 3.72 19.32 1.67
N GLU A 56 3.34 18.72 2.78
CA GLU A 56 4.23 18.51 3.91
C GLU A 56 4.74 17.07 3.99
N TYR A 57 3.91 16.11 3.65
CA TYR A 57 4.23 14.69 3.79
C TYR A 57 3.71 13.92 2.59
N PRO A 58 4.44 12.88 2.14
CA PRO A 58 3.98 12.05 1.03
C PRO A 58 2.70 11.31 1.40
N PHE A 59 1.75 11.29 0.47
CA PHE A 59 0.54 10.49 0.56
C PHE A 59 0.73 9.30 -0.34
N VAL A 60 0.67 8.11 0.20
CA VAL A 60 0.90 6.89 -0.57
C VAL A 60 -0.28 5.94 -0.46
N VAL A 61 -0.53 5.21 -1.53
CA VAL A 61 -1.59 4.21 -1.58
C VAL A 61 -1.02 2.90 -2.09
N LYS A 62 -1.65 1.81 -1.70
CA LYS A 62 -1.27 0.48 -2.15
C LYS A 62 -2.33 -0.04 -3.10
N ALA A 63 -1.91 -0.63 -4.18
CA ALA A 63 -2.81 -1.23 -5.15
C ALA A 63 -2.16 -2.43 -5.82
N CYS A 64 -2.98 -3.23 -6.49
CA CYS A 64 -2.52 -4.37 -7.24
C CYS A 64 -2.29 -3.96 -8.69
N PHE A 65 -1.16 -4.34 -9.23
CA PHE A 65 -0.82 -4.08 -10.62
C PHE A 65 -0.58 -5.39 -11.34
N LEU A 66 -1.01 -5.45 -12.60
CA LEU A 66 -0.87 -6.62 -13.44
C LEU A 66 0.27 -6.40 -14.43
N GLY A 67 1.09 -7.41 -14.61
CA GLY A 67 2.11 -7.43 -15.64
C GLY A 67 1.53 -7.94 -16.96
N GLU A 68 2.41 -8.40 -17.84
CA GLU A 68 2.00 -8.91 -19.15
C GLU A 68 1.19 -10.19 -19.02
N ASP A 69 1.53 -11.02 -18.04
CA ASP A 69 0.79 -12.24 -17.74
C ASP A 69 -0.19 -11.97 -16.61
N GLU A 70 -1.37 -12.57 -16.68
CA GLU A 70 -2.35 -12.43 -15.60
C GLU A 70 -1.85 -12.93 -14.26
N GLU A 71 -0.86 -13.82 -14.28
CA GLU A 71 -0.27 -14.35 -13.07
C GLU A 71 0.79 -13.43 -12.49
N ASP A 72 1.24 -12.44 -13.27
CA ASP A 72 2.26 -11.50 -12.85
C ASP A 72 1.59 -10.32 -12.15
N ARG A 73 1.34 -10.48 -10.88
CA ARG A 73 0.65 -9.48 -10.06
C ARG A 73 1.52 -9.02 -8.91
N VAL A 74 1.53 -7.73 -8.67
CA VAL A 74 2.25 -7.16 -7.54
C VAL A 74 1.33 -6.20 -6.79
N HIS A 75 1.47 -6.18 -5.48
CA HIS A 75 0.78 -5.24 -4.61
C HIS A 75 1.84 -4.28 -4.09
N ILE A 76 1.82 -3.05 -4.58
CA ILE A 76 2.87 -2.10 -4.22
C ILE A 76 2.30 -0.75 -3.82
N TRP A 77 3.13 -0.02 -3.10
CA TRP A 77 2.83 1.35 -2.69
C TRP A 77 3.24 2.32 -3.79
N VAL A 78 2.37 3.27 -4.09
CA VAL A 78 2.61 4.30 -5.09
C VAL A 78 2.28 5.67 -4.52
N LEU A 79 2.86 6.70 -5.09
CA LEU A 79 2.70 8.07 -4.62
C LEU A 79 1.45 8.70 -5.23
N LEU A 80 0.61 9.30 -4.39
CA LEU A 80 -0.52 10.10 -4.85
C LEU A 80 -0.03 11.50 -5.15
N ASN A 81 -0.17 11.91 -6.41
CA ASN A 81 0.28 13.23 -6.86
C ASN A 81 -0.85 14.24 -6.95
N GLN A 82 -2.03 13.79 -7.31
CA GLN A 82 -3.13 14.69 -7.64
C GLN A 82 -4.44 13.93 -7.61
N LEU A 83 -5.53 14.61 -7.34
CA LEU A 83 -6.87 14.07 -7.50
C LEU A 83 -7.49 14.66 -8.76
N HIS A 84 -8.19 13.84 -9.52
CA HIS A 84 -8.88 14.27 -10.71
C HIS A 84 -10.27 13.64 -10.73
N GLU A 85 -11.29 14.45 -10.52
CA GLU A 85 -12.69 14.01 -10.50
C GLU A 85 -12.93 12.84 -9.52
N GLY A 86 -12.22 12.86 -8.40
CA GLY A 86 -12.33 11.80 -7.39
C GLY A 86 -11.40 10.63 -7.59
N ASP A 87 -10.76 10.52 -8.74
CA ASP A 87 -9.77 9.48 -8.99
C ASP A 87 -8.37 9.95 -8.56
N LEU A 88 -7.50 8.98 -8.34
CA LEU A 88 -6.16 9.25 -7.84
C LEU A 88 -5.16 9.19 -8.99
N VAL A 89 -4.44 10.28 -9.21
CA VAL A 89 -3.33 10.30 -10.18
C VAL A 89 -2.05 9.99 -9.43
N CYS A 90 -1.44 8.88 -9.77
CA CYS A 90 -0.33 8.32 -9.02
C CYS A 90 0.90 8.08 -9.88
N SER A 91 2.02 7.89 -9.22
CA SER A 91 3.27 7.49 -9.87
C SER A 91 3.99 6.44 -9.03
N PRO A 92 4.82 5.59 -9.64
CA PRO A 92 5.54 4.58 -8.88
C PRO A 92 6.55 5.21 -7.94
N ILE A 93 6.74 4.58 -6.78
CA ILE A 93 7.83 4.94 -5.87
C ILE A 93 9.00 4.00 -6.14
N GLN A 94 8.69 2.70 -6.15
CA GLN A 94 9.69 1.67 -6.40
C GLN A 94 9.01 0.54 -7.18
N ILE A 95 9.59 0.18 -8.29
CA ILE A 95 9.06 -0.90 -9.12
C ILE A 95 9.85 -2.17 -8.82
N PRO A 96 9.17 -3.28 -8.51
CA PRO A 96 9.86 -4.54 -8.29
C PRO A 96 10.68 -4.94 -9.50
N GLU A 97 11.87 -5.46 -9.25
CA GLU A 97 12.75 -5.91 -10.32
C GLU A 97 12.06 -6.96 -11.17
N GLY A 98 12.11 -6.82 -12.47
CA GLY A 98 11.50 -7.76 -13.40
C GLY A 98 10.04 -7.54 -13.67
N PHE A 99 9.39 -6.60 -13.00
CA PHE A 99 7.97 -6.32 -13.25
C PHE A 99 7.82 -5.34 -14.40
N SER A 100 7.05 -5.71 -15.41
CA SER A 100 6.86 -4.91 -16.62
C SER A 100 5.59 -4.06 -16.63
N GLY A 101 4.75 -4.20 -15.61
CA GLY A 101 3.45 -3.52 -15.59
C GLY A 101 3.50 -2.02 -15.32
N LEU A 102 4.63 -1.50 -14.86
CA LEU A 102 4.81 -0.08 -14.57
C LEU A 102 6.17 0.37 -15.05
N GLN A 103 6.27 1.65 -15.37
CA GLN A 103 7.54 2.28 -15.74
C GLN A 103 7.82 3.45 -14.81
N GLU A 104 9.10 3.75 -14.60
CA GLU A 104 9.48 4.91 -13.82
C GLU A 104 8.90 6.17 -14.43
N ASP A 105 8.54 7.11 -13.59
CA ASP A 105 7.97 8.39 -13.99
C ASP A 105 6.62 8.30 -14.74
N GLN A 106 6.04 7.12 -14.79
CA GLN A 106 4.73 6.95 -15.40
C GLN A 106 3.65 7.50 -14.48
N LEU A 107 2.77 8.33 -15.03
CA LEU A 107 1.56 8.73 -14.31
C LEU A 107 0.44 7.80 -14.73
N PHE A 108 -0.35 7.38 -13.77
CA PHE A 108 -1.50 6.52 -14.04
C PHE A 108 -2.63 6.88 -13.08
N ILE A 109 -3.83 6.42 -13.40
CA ILE A 109 -5.02 6.73 -12.61
C ILE A 109 -5.50 5.49 -11.90
N LEU A 110 -5.73 5.63 -10.59
CA LEU A 110 -6.40 4.61 -9.79
C LEU A 110 -7.78 5.13 -9.39
N ARG A 111 -8.77 4.29 -9.49
CA ARG A 111 -10.07 4.58 -8.91
C ARG A 111 -10.02 4.27 -7.42
N GLN A 112 -10.88 4.88 -6.65
CA GLN A 112 -10.87 4.67 -5.21
C GLN A 112 -11.06 3.22 -4.83
N GLU A 113 -11.90 2.49 -5.55
CA GLU A 113 -12.14 1.07 -5.27
C GLU A 113 -10.95 0.17 -5.57
N GLN A 114 -9.93 0.68 -6.24
CA GLN A 114 -8.70 -0.07 -6.52
C GLN A 114 -7.66 0.08 -5.41
N VAL A 115 -7.89 1.01 -4.49
CA VAL A 115 -6.96 1.25 -3.39
C VAL A 115 -7.16 0.18 -2.33
N GLU A 116 -6.11 -0.54 -2.02
CA GLU A 116 -6.13 -1.58 -1.01
C GLU A 116 -5.76 -1.06 0.37
N ASP A 117 -4.93 -0.06 0.42
CA ASP A 117 -4.51 0.56 1.67
C ASP A 117 -3.99 1.97 1.36
N TRP A 118 -3.87 2.78 2.39
CA TRP A 118 -3.32 4.12 2.28
C TRP A 118 -2.48 4.42 3.50
N MET A 119 -1.55 5.35 3.37
CA MET A 119 -0.66 5.69 4.46
C MET A 119 -0.15 7.12 4.33
N ILE A 120 -0.02 7.80 5.47
CA ILE A 120 0.71 9.05 5.59
C ILE A 120 1.67 8.85 6.75
N ASN A 121 2.95 9.00 6.51
CA ASN A 121 3.96 8.88 7.56
C ASN A 121 4.42 10.29 7.94
N VAL A 122 4.07 10.69 9.16
CA VAL A 122 4.42 12.01 9.70
C VAL A 122 5.52 11.81 10.73
N ASP A 123 6.76 11.85 10.27
CA ASP A 123 7.94 11.71 11.15
C ASP A 123 7.89 10.43 12.01
N GLY A 124 7.44 9.34 11.43
CA GLY A 124 7.35 8.06 12.12
C GLY A 124 5.98 7.73 12.70
N LEU A 125 5.07 8.70 12.73
CA LEU A 125 3.70 8.45 13.13
C LEU A 125 2.90 8.13 11.87
N ILE A 126 2.41 6.91 11.77
CA ILE A 126 1.76 6.43 10.57
C ILE A 126 0.24 6.45 10.73
N TYR A 127 -0.40 7.20 9.84
CA TYR A 127 -1.85 7.20 9.69
C TYR A 127 -2.20 6.16 8.61
N GLY A 128 -3.25 5.41 8.82
CA GLY A 128 -3.59 4.34 7.89
C GLY A 128 -2.64 3.15 8.03
N GLY A 129 -2.21 2.61 6.90
CA GLY A 129 -1.25 1.51 6.91
C GLY A 129 -1.79 0.24 7.55
N TYR A 130 -3.05 -0.09 7.31
CA TYR A 130 -3.70 -1.23 7.97
C TYR A 130 -3.04 -2.56 7.61
N SER A 131 -2.59 -2.71 6.38
CA SER A 131 -1.85 -3.91 5.98
C SER A 131 -0.47 -3.97 6.63
N LEU A 132 0.13 -2.81 6.91
CA LEU A 132 1.42 -2.74 7.59
C LEU A 132 1.28 -3.10 9.07
N ARG A 133 0.19 -2.69 9.71
CA ARG A 133 -0.09 -3.06 11.09
C ARG A 133 -0.21 -4.57 11.22
N LEU A 134 -0.91 -5.19 10.29
CA LEU A 134 -1.05 -6.63 10.27
C LEU A 134 0.29 -7.33 10.02
N ALA A 135 1.06 -6.83 9.07
CA ALA A 135 2.38 -7.40 8.78
C ALA A 135 3.28 -7.35 10.01
N ARG A 136 3.24 -6.24 10.74
CA ARG A 136 4.02 -6.10 11.95
C ARG A 136 3.57 -7.09 13.04
N GLU A 137 2.25 -7.25 13.19
CA GLU A 137 1.71 -8.22 14.15
C GLU A 137 2.19 -9.64 13.85
N MET A 138 2.31 -9.97 12.56
CA MET A 138 2.75 -11.29 12.12
C MET A 138 4.27 -11.45 12.11
N THR A 139 5.00 -10.38 12.32
CA THR A 139 6.46 -10.41 12.37
C THR A 139 6.91 -10.82 13.77
N SER A 140 7.96 -11.64 13.86
CA SER A 140 8.48 -12.06 15.15
C SER A 140 9.03 -10.87 15.93
N ASP A 141 9.01 -10.95 17.24
CA ASP A 141 9.51 -9.86 18.08
C ASP A 141 10.97 -9.52 17.77
N ALA A 142 11.76 -10.52 17.42
CA ALA A 142 13.17 -10.31 17.09
C ALA A 142 13.34 -9.52 15.78
N GLU A 143 12.38 -9.63 14.86
CA GLU A 143 12.46 -8.98 13.55
C GLU A 143 11.73 -7.65 13.49
N LYS A 144 10.90 -7.34 14.48
CA LYS A 144 10.14 -6.10 14.49
C LYS A 144 10.99 -4.84 14.38
N PRO A 145 12.15 -4.73 15.05
CA PRO A 145 12.97 -3.51 14.89
C PRO A 145 13.41 -3.28 13.46
N GLU A 146 13.75 -4.33 12.73
CA GLU A 146 14.14 -4.22 11.33
C GLU A 146 12.94 -3.81 10.46
N PHE A 147 11.78 -4.40 10.73
CA PHE A 147 10.55 -4.04 10.05
C PHE A 147 10.24 -2.56 10.27
N ASP A 148 10.31 -2.11 11.52
CA ASP A 148 10.00 -0.71 11.86
C ASP A 148 10.95 0.26 11.16
N GLU A 149 12.22 -0.10 11.10
CA GLU A 149 13.21 0.72 10.40
C GLU A 149 12.91 0.79 8.91
N HIS A 150 12.53 -0.35 8.33
CA HIS A 150 12.25 -0.44 6.90
C HIS A 150 11.10 0.47 6.47
N ILE A 151 10.04 0.57 7.26
CA ILE A 151 8.89 1.42 6.93
C ILE A 151 8.94 2.79 7.61
N GLY A 152 9.97 3.07 8.39
CA GLY A 152 10.08 4.34 9.09
C GLY A 152 9.05 4.51 10.19
N LEU A 153 8.70 3.43 10.87
CA LEU A 153 7.66 3.43 11.89
C LEU A 153 8.20 3.80 13.26
N ARG A 154 7.53 4.76 13.90
CA ARG A 154 7.68 5.00 15.33
C ARG A 154 6.42 4.54 16.06
N ASP A 155 5.26 4.85 15.52
CA ASP A 155 3.99 4.43 16.07
C ASP A 155 2.89 4.54 15.01
N PHE A 156 1.79 3.81 15.19
CA PHE A 156 0.59 3.95 14.38
C PHE A 156 -0.43 4.80 15.15
N THR A 157 -1.31 5.47 14.42
CA THR A 157 -2.40 6.23 15.03
C THR A 157 -3.73 5.91 14.33
N ASP A 158 -4.81 5.93 15.11
CA ASP A 158 -6.16 5.77 14.57
C ASP A 158 -6.87 7.11 14.42
N GLN A 159 -6.17 8.20 14.67
CA GLN A 159 -6.73 9.52 14.49
C GLN A 159 -6.87 9.85 13.01
N ASN A 160 -7.74 10.79 12.69
CA ASN A 160 -7.86 11.27 11.32
C ASN A 160 -6.63 12.10 10.96
N PRO A 161 -6.14 11.95 9.76
CA PRO A 161 -4.96 12.70 9.33
C PRO A 161 -5.22 14.21 9.19
#